data_9148998f24a8d54ed52ba16dde01e21c
#
_entry.id   9148998f24a8d54ed52ba16dde01e21c
#
_cell.length_a   1.000
_cell.length_b   1.000
_cell.length_c   1.000
_cell.angle_alpha   90.00
_cell.angle_beta   90.00
_cell.angle_gamma   90.00
#
_symmetry.space_group_name_H-M   'P 1'
#
loop_
_entity.id
_entity.type
_entity.pdbx_description
1 polymer ?
#
loop_
_entity_poly.entity_id
_entity_poly.type
_entity_poly.pdbx_seq_one_letter_code
_entity_poly.pdbx_strand_id
1 'polypeptide(L)'
;MYKRQGGFKSADVVCKINKPTNDEIHLLTKDSIYISFLDPFNEKQIVAELASAGVSSISMELVPRITRAQKMDALSSQANLAGYAAVIEASRTLSKSFPMMMTAAGTISPARVFIVGVGVAGLQAIATAKRLGARVEAFDTRPVVEEQVRSLGAKFVKIDIGETEETDQGYAKELSEDQIKMQQEGMKKICSQSDVIITTAQVFGRPAPRIISQDMVEAMQPGSVVVDMAVSTGGNVEGSKNDEYVFHNGVTIIGMSNLPGEVAKDASQVFGSNIFNMIEEFWDSEKKSINFDLEDEILKGCVITHQGSIVNESVK
;
A
#
# COMPACT_ATOMS: atom_id res chain seq x y z
N MET A 1 -15.22 23.36 13.93
CA MET A 1 -15.93 22.81 12.75
C MET A 1 -16.22 23.87 11.66
N TYR A 2 -16.57 25.11 12.00
CA TYR A 2 -16.92 26.18 11.04
C TYR A 2 -15.77 26.76 10.19
N LYS A 3 -14.51 26.60 10.60
CA LYS A 3 -13.35 27.13 9.84
C LYS A 3 -13.03 26.32 8.56
N ARG A 4 -13.43 25.05 8.49
CA ARG A 4 -13.11 24.15 7.37
C ARG A 4 -13.84 24.53 6.08
N GLN A 5 -15.16 24.81 6.18
CA GLN A 5 -16.00 25.19 5.04
C GLN A 5 -15.61 26.55 4.44
N GLY A 6 -15.19 27.52 5.29
CA GLY A 6 -14.68 28.81 4.82
C GLY A 6 -13.37 28.68 4.03
N GLY A 7 -12.50 27.74 4.42
CA GLY A 7 -11.25 27.48 3.72
C GLY A 7 -11.43 26.97 2.30
N PHE A 8 -12.38 26.06 2.07
CA PHE A 8 -12.65 25.54 0.72
C PHE A 8 -13.12 26.61 -0.26
N LYS A 9 -13.94 27.57 0.21
CA LYS A 9 -14.52 28.64 -0.63
C LYS A 9 -13.53 29.73 -1.07
N SER A 10 -12.36 29.80 -0.46
CA SER A 10 -11.37 30.85 -0.70
C SER A 10 -9.98 30.31 -1.07
N ALA A 11 -9.84 29.00 -1.18
CA ALA A 11 -8.56 28.40 -1.48
C ALA A 11 -8.35 28.26 -2.99
N ASP A 12 -7.21 28.70 -3.48
CA ASP A 12 -6.76 28.43 -4.85
C ASP A 12 -6.31 26.95 -5.00
N VAL A 13 -5.72 26.40 -3.94
CA VAL A 13 -5.25 25.00 -3.88
C VAL A 13 -5.75 24.33 -2.61
N VAL A 14 -6.43 23.20 -2.76
CA VAL A 14 -6.88 22.35 -1.66
C VAL A 14 -6.08 21.05 -1.68
N CYS A 15 -5.34 20.80 -0.60
CA CYS A 15 -4.58 19.56 -0.41
C CYS A 15 -5.25 18.70 0.66
N LYS A 16 -5.54 17.45 0.32
CA LYS A 16 -6.17 16.48 1.22
C LYS A 16 -5.59 15.09 1.01
N ILE A 17 -5.64 14.23 2.02
CA ILE A 17 -5.21 12.84 1.85
C ILE A 17 -6.25 12.08 1.02
N ASN A 18 -7.51 12.12 1.44
CA ASN A 18 -8.59 11.39 0.80
C ASN A 18 -9.31 12.23 -0.26
N LYS A 19 -9.96 11.56 -1.20
CA LYS A 19 -10.87 12.15 -2.19
C LYS A 19 -11.91 13.08 -1.54
N PRO A 20 -12.44 14.06 -2.27
CA PRO A 20 -13.47 14.93 -1.74
C PRO A 20 -14.79 14.18 -1.62
N THR A 21 -15.66 14.65 -0.72
CA THR A 21 -17.08 14.31 -0.75
C THR A 21 -17.82 15.23 -1.70
N ASN A 22 -19.03 14.85 -2.14
CA ASN A 22 -19.85 15.68 -3.01
C ASN A 22 -20.11 17.06 -2.38
N ASP A 23 -20.40 17.10 -1.06
CA ASP A 23 -20.57 18.36 -0.34
C ASP A 23 -19.31 19.24 -0.36
N GLU A 24 -18.13 18.65 -0.31
CA GLU A 24 -16.88 19.39 -0.40
C GLU A 24 -16.63 19.93 -1.81
N ILE A 25 -17.00 19.17 -2.87
CA ILE A 25 -16.88 19.63 -4.27
C ILE A 25 -17.71 20.89 -4.49
N HIS A 26 -18.93 20.95 -3.95
CA HIS A 26 -19.80 22.13 -4.05
C HIS A 26 -19.25 23.37 -3.31
N LEU A 27 -18.26 23.21 -2.45
CA LEU A 27 -17.59 24.33 -1.77
C LEU A 27 -16.35 24.83 -2.52
N LEU A 28 -15.84 24.08 -3.49
CA LEU A 28 -14.67 24.47 -4.28
C LEU A 28 -15.05 25.58 -5.27
N THR A 29 -14.12 26.49 -5.50
CA THR A 29 -14.31 27.53 -6.51
C THR A 29 -13.88 27.01 -7.88
N LYS A 30 -14.53 27.53 -8.93
CA LYS A 30 -14.07 27.30 -10.30
C LYS A 30 -12.59 27.71 -10.43
N ASP A 31 -11.86 26.97 -11.20
CA ASP A 31 -10.41 27.14 -11.46
C ASP A 31 -9.51 26.84 -10.24
N SER A 32 -10.07 26.41 -9.10
CA SER A 32 -9.27 25.90 -7.98
C SER A 32 -8.62 24.55 -8.31
N ILE A 33 -7.56 24.22 -7.57
CA ILE A 33 -6.80 22.98 -7.74
C ILE A 33 -7.07 22.08 -6.54
N TYR A 34 -7.37 20.80 -6.79
CA TYR A 34 -7.56 19.79 -5.75
C TYR A 34 -6.52 18.68 -5.88
N ILE A 35 -5.74 18.43 -4.83
CA ILE A 35 -4.64 17.45 -4.82
C ILE A 35 -4.87 16.42 -3.70
N SER A 36 -5.07 15.16 -4.07
CA SER A 36 -5.28 14.07 -3.10
C SER A 36 -5.10 12.69 -3.74
N PHE A 37 -5.30 11.63 -2.96
CA PHE A 37 -5.70 10.34 -3.50
C PHE A 37 -7.17 10.45 -3.94
N LEU A 38 -7.45 10.20 -5.20
CA LEU A 38 -8.78 10.38 -5.82
C LEU A 38 -9.49 9.06 -6.09
N ASP A 39 -8.75 7.97 -6.26
CA ASP A 39 -9.25 6.67 -6.70
C ASP A 39 -10.08 6.76 -8.01
N PRO A 40 -9.56 7.40 -9.06
CA PRO A 40 -10.35 7.84 -10.20
C PRO A 40 -10.94 6.69 -11.02
N PHE A 41 -10.39 5.48 -10.93
CA PHE A 41 -10.91 4.31 -11.63
C PHE A 41 -12.22 3.79 -11.00
N ASN A 42 -12.37 3.93 -9.67
CA ASN A 42 -13.54 3.48 -8.94
C ASN A 42 -14.54 4.63 -8.69
N GLU A 43 -14.08 5.88 -8.67
CA GLU A 43 -14.86 7.07 -8.30
C GLU A 43 -15.19 7.96 -9.50
N LYS A 44 -15.71 7.37 -10.56
CA LYS A 44 -16.04 8.08 -11.81
C LYS A 44 -17.03 9.24 -11.62
N GLN A 45 -17.94 9.13 -10.64
CA GLN A 45 -18.89 10.19 -10.33
C GLN A 45 -18.17 11.40 -9.73
N ILE A 46 -17.26 11.21 -8.77
CA ILE A 46 -16.46 12.29 -8.16
C ILE A 46 -15.62 12.99 -9.23
N VAL A 47 -15.02 12.22 -10.14
CA VAL A 47 -14.24 12.77 -11.26
C VAL A 47 -15.12 13.65 -12.17
N ALA A 48 -16.32 13.18 -12.52
CA ALA A 48 -17.27 13.95 -13.35
C ALA A 48 -17.74 15.23 -12.65
N GLU A 49 -17.99 15.18 -11.35
CA GLU A 49 -18.40 16.34 -10.55
C GLU A 49 -17.27 17.36 -10.43
N LEU A 50 -16.02 16.95 -10.20
CA LEU A 50 -14.85 17.84 -10.22
C LEU A 50 -14.68 18.54 -11.58
N ALA A 51 -14.82 17.79 -12.68
CA ALA A 51 -14.79 18.38 -14.02
C ALA A 51 -15.91 19.39 -14.21
N SER A 52 -17.15 19.05 -13.85
CA SER A 52 -18.32 19.91 -14.00
C SER A 52 -18.22 21.19 -13.15
N ALA A 53 -17.56 21.11 -11.98
CA ALA A 53 -17.28 22.26 -11.13
C ALA A 53 -16.14 23.15 -11.66
N GLY A 54 -15.45 22.75 -12.74
CA GLY A 54 -14.31 23.47 -13.32
C GLY A 54 -13.06 23.40 -12.45
N VAL A 55 -12.95 22.39 -11.59
CA VAL A 55 -11.80 22.17 -10.70
C VAL A 55 -10.73 21.39 -11.43
N SER A 56 -9.47 21.81 -11.31
CA SER A 56 -8.32 21.01 -11.76
C SER A 56 -7.93 20.02 -10.67
N SER A 57 -7.92 18.74 -10.97
CA SER A 57 -7.60 17.72 -9.96
C SER A 57 -6.36 16.90 -10.31
N ILE A 58 -5.52 16.69 -9.29
CA ILE A 58 -4.29 15.89 -9.37
C ILE A 58 -4.46 14.67 -8.46
N SER A 59 -4.31 13.48 -9.04
CA SER A 59 -4.36 12.19 -8.36
C SER A 59 -2.95 11.77 -7.98
N MET A 60 -2.62 11.79 -6.68
CA MET A 60 -1.27 11.46 -6.19
C MET A 60 -0.91 9.99 -6.42
N GLU A 61 -1.89 9.11 -6.53
CA GLU A 61 -1.66 7.69 -6.83
C GLU A 61 -1.35 7.41 -8.30
N LEU A 62 -1.58 8.38 -9.20
CA LEU A 62 -1.27 8.26 -10.62
C LEU A 62 0.01 8.97 -11.03
N VAL A 63 0.77 9.49 -10.08
CA VAL A 63 2.12 10.00 -10.34
C VAL A 63 2.98 8.88 -10.93
N PRO A 64 3.57 9.06 -12.14
CA PRO A 64 4.32 7.99 -12.79
C PRO A 64 5.60 7.64 -12.02
N ARG A 65 5.97 6.36 -12.05
CA ARG A 65 7.17 5.85 -11.34
C ARG A 65 8.44 6.06 -12.17
N ILE A 66 8.81 7.31 -12.35
CA ILE A 66 10.03 7.74 -13.04
C ILE A 66 10.95 8.48 -12.07
N THR A 67 12.23 8.56 -12.40
CA THR A 67 13.26 9.16 -11.51
C THR A 67 12.91 10.59 -11.09
N ARG A 68 12.43 11.44 -12.04
CA ARG A 68 12.05 12.82 -11.76
C ARG A 68 10.89 12.94 -10.78
N ALA A 69 9.95 12.00 -10.81
CA ALA A 69 8.75 12.00 -9.97
C ALA A 69 8.93 11.27 -8.63
N GLN A 70 10.09 10.67 -8.36
CA GLN A 70 10.32 9.85 -7.17
C GLN A 70 10.02 10.62 -5.86
N LYS A 71 10.35 11.90 -5.78
CA LYS A 71 10.07 12.77 -4.63
C LYS A 71 8.56 13.04 -4.42
N MET A 72 7.74 12.76 -5.43
CA MET A 72 6.28 12.95 -5.43
C MET A 72 5.50 11.63 -5.23
N ASP A 73 6.17 10.47 -5.19
CA ASP A 73 5.55 9.16 -5.07
C ASP A 73 4.94 8.94 -3.67
N ALA A 74 3.69 9.39 -3.54
CA ALA A 74 2.92 9.27 -2.31
C ALA A 74 2.53 7.82 -2.00
N LEU A 75 2.34 6.95 -3.02
CA LEU A 75 2.06 5.54 -2.79
C LEU A 75 3.24 4.85 -2.08
N SER A 76 4.46 5.09 -2.54
CA SER A 76 5.66 4.50 -1.90
C SER A 76 5.89 5.06 -0.50
N SER A 77 5.69 6.35 -0.26
CA SER A 77 5.87 6.93 1.07
C SER A 77 4.88 6.36 2.08
N GLN A 78 3.60 6.22 1.70
CA GLN A 78 2.58 5.64 2.56
C GLN A 78 2.74 4.13 2.72
N ALA A 79 3.11 3.40 1.66
CA ALA A 79 3.38 1.97 1.73
C ALA A 79 4.54 1.64 2.68
N ASN A 80 5.56 2.48 2.74
CA ASN A 80 6.68 2.33 3.68
C ASN A 80 6.17 2.38 5.13
N LEU A 81 5.37 3.39 5.48
CA LEU A 81 4.79 3.53 6.83
C LEU A 81 3.79 2.41 7.14
N ALA A 82 3.01 1.98 6.15
CA ALA A 82 2.10 0.86 6.29
C ALA A 82 2.85 -0.44 6.65
N GLY A 83 3.98 -0.73 5.99
CA GLY A 83 4.82 -1.88 6.29
C GLY A 83 5.38 -1.86 7.72
N TYR A 84 5.77 -0.68 8.21
CA TYR A 84 6.15 -0.49 9.60
C TYR A 84 4.98 -0.77 10.55
N ALA A 85 3.84 -0.12 10.33
CA ALA A 85 2.67 -0.22 11.21
C ALA A 85 2.13 -1.66 11.27
N ALA A 86 2.12 -2.39 10.14
CA ALA A 86 1.71 -3.79 10.09
C ALA A 86 2.53 -4.69 11.03
N VAL A 87 3.84 -4.48 11.09
CA VAL A 87 4.71 -5.25 11.99
C VAL A 87 4.48 -4.89 13.45
N ILE A 88 4.30 -3.59 13.76
CA ILE A 88 4.01 -3.13 15.13
C ILE A 88 2.68 -3.72 15.60
N GLU A 89 1.65 -3.69 14.75
CA GLU A 89 0.34 -4.24 15.07
C GLU A 89 0.40 -5.77 15.28
N ALA A 90 1.11 -6.49 14.40
CA ALA A 90 1.36 -7.91 14.56
C ALA A 90 2.10 -8.21 15.88
N SER A 91 3.11 -7.42 16.20
CA SER A 91 3.91 -7.56 17.43
C SER A 91 3.08 -7.31 18.70
N ARG A 92 2.16 -6.33 18.65
CA ARG A 92 1.25 -6.01 19.76
C ARG A 92 0.23 -7.13 20.00
N THR A 93 -0.23 -7.77 18.93
CA THR A 93 -1.30 -8.77 18.97
C THR A 93 -0.77 -10.18 19.26
N LEU A 94 0.44 -10.49 18.80
CA LEU A 94 1.05 -11.80 19.00
C LEU A 94 1.31 -12.08 20.49
N SER A 95 0.92 -13.25 20.98
CA SER A 95 1.17 -13.68 22.36
C SER A 95 2.60 -14.20 22.62
N LYS A 96 3.55 -13.87 21.73
CA LYS A 96 4.96 -14.30 21.80
C LYS A 96 5.88 -13.10 21.55
N SER A 97 7.05 -13.09 22.18
CA SER A 97 8.05 -12.04 21.95
C SER A 97 8.67 -12.12 20.55
N PHE A 98 8.90 -10.97 19.92
CA PHE A 98 9.62 -10.92 18.64
C PHE A 98 11.09 -11.30 18.78
N PRO A 99 11.87 -10.71 19.72
CA PRO A 99 13.27 -11.06 19.87
C PRO A 99 13.48 -12.38 20.62
N MET A 100 14.64 -12.99 20.38
CA MET A 100 15.17 -13.99 21.29
C MET A 100 15.52 -13.31 22.62
N MET A 101 15.16 -13.94 23.73
CA MET A 101 15.51 -13.45 25.07
C MET A 101 16.08 -14.59 25.91
N MET A 102 17.06 -14.28 26.75
CA MET A 102 17.63 -15.20 27.73
C MET A 102 17.15 -14.79 29.11
N THR A 103 16.59 -15.75 29.85
CA THR A 103 16.13 -15.56 31.22
C THR A 103 16.76 -16.61 32.14
N ALA A 104 16.67 -16.43 33.45
CA ALA A 104 17.09 -17.44 34.40
C ALA A 104 16.30 -18.77 34.27
N ALA A 105 15.09 -18.70 33.71
CA ALA A 105 14.23 -19.86 33.45
C ALA A 105 14.50 -20.55 32.09
N GLY A 106 15.36 -19.95 31.24
CA GLY A 106 15.72 -20.51 29.95
C GLY A 106 15.66 -19.47 28.80
N THR A 107 15.86 -19.96 27.59
CA THR A 107 15.87 -19.16 26.36
C THR A 107 14.50 -19.14 25.70
N ILE A 108 14.02 -17.94 25.40
CA ILE A 108 12.81 -17.72 24.59
C ILE A 108 13.23 -17.58 23.14
N SER A 109 12.71 -18.45 22.28
CA SER A 109 12.97 -18.40 20.84
C SER A 109 12.30 -17.18 20.18
N PRO A 110 12.93 -16.54 19.18
CA PRO A 110 12.35 -15.41 18.49
C PRO A 110 11.13 -15.81 17.67
N ALA A 111 10.23 -14.86 17.43
CA ALA A 111 9.10 -15.04 16.53
C ALA A 111 9.58 -15.31 15.10
N ARG A 112 8.83 -16.15 14.38
CA ARG A 112 9.02 -16.42 12.95
C ARG A 112 7.99 -15.61 12.16
N VAL A 113 8.49 -14.65 11.37
CA VAL A 113 7.66 -13.73 10.58
C VAL A 113 7.82 -14.08 9.11
N PHE A 114 6.72 -14.32 8.43
CA PHE A 114 6.66 -14.58 7.01
C PHE A 114 6.01 -13.41 6.28
N ILE A 115 6.75 -12.81 5.35
CA ILE A 115 6.28 -11.67 4.55
C ILE A 115 5.97 -12.16 3.13
N VAL A 116 4.75 -11.91 2.66
CA VAL A 116 4.29 -12.28 1.32
C VAL A 116 4.08 -11.00 0.50
N GLY A 117 4.90 -10.86 -0.54
CA GLY A 117 5.05 -9.64 -1.31
C GLY A 117 6.24 -8.80 -0.83
N VAL A 118 7.18 -8.51 -1.75
CA VAL A 118 8.43 -7.78 -1.47
C VAL A 118 8.45 -6.50 -2.31
N GLY A 119 7.39 -5.70 -2.20
CA GLY A 119 7.34 -4.31 -2.63
C GLY A 119 7.84 -3.38 -1.52
N VAL A 120 7.59 -2.07 -1.65
CA VAL A 120 8.01 -1.06 -0.65
C VAL A 120 7.52 -1.42 0.76
N ALA A 121 6.24 -1.77 0.89
CA ALA A 121 5.66 -2.17 2.18
C ALA A 121 6.31 -3.45 2.74
N GLY A 122 6.50 -4.47 1.89
CA GLY A 122 7.12 -5.73 2.29
C GLY A 122 8.57 -5.58 2.73
N LEU A 123 9.37 -4.81 1.98
CA LEU A 123 10.76 -4.51 2.36
C LEU A 123 10.84 -3.78 3.70
N GLN A 124 9.96 -2.80 3.94
CA GLN A 124 9.90 -2.11 5.22
C GLN A 124 9.42 -3.05 6.35
N ALA A 125 8.44 -3.91 6.08
CA ALA A 125 8.00 -4.92 7.06
C ALA A 125 9.16 -5.86 7.43
N ILE A 126 9.92 -6.35 6.45
CA ILE A 126 11.13 -7.15 6.68
C ILE A 126 12.11 -6.39 7.58
N ALA A 127 12.45 -5.14 7.21
CA ALA A 127 13.39 -4.32 7.96
C ALA A 127 12.93 -4.09 9.41
N THR A 128 11.64 -3.80 9.60
CA THR A 128 11.06 -3.57 10.94
C THR A 128 11.05 -4.84 11.78
N ALA A 129 10.59 -5.97 11.24
CA ALA A 129 10.55 -7.25 11.95
C ALA A 129 11.98 -7.72 12.34
N LYS A 130 12.96 -7.49 11.46
CA LYS A 130 14.38 -7.77 11.76
C LYS A 130 14.90 -6.90 12.90
N ARG A 131 14.58 -5.59 12.90
CA ARG A 131 14.98 -4.68 14.01
C ARG A 131 14.35 -5.07 15.32
N LEU A 132 13.13 -5.62 15.33
CA LEU A 132 12.47 -6.17 16.51
C LEU A 132 13.04 -7.54 16.92
N GLY A 133 13.99 -8.10 16.18
CA GLY A 133 14.69 -9.34 16.51
C GLY A 133 14.01 -10.63 16.06
N ALA A 134 13.03 -10.56 15.19
CA ALA A 134 12.36 -11.72 14.63
C ALA A 134 13.25 -12.48 13.61
N ARG A 135 12.95 -13.76 13.41
CA ARG A 135 13.41 -14.52 12.25
C ARG A 135 12.46 -14.26 11.09
N VAL A 136 12.99 -13.66 10.04
CA VAL A 136 12.15 -13.22 8.90
C VAL A 136 12.45 -14.04 7.68
N GLU A 137 11.40 -14.60 7.10
CA GLU A 137 11.37 -15.21 5.77
C GLU A 137 10.43 -14.38 4.87
N ALA A 138 10.74 -14.29 3.58
CA ALA A 138 9.93 -13.52 2.64
C ALA A 138 9.77 -14.28 1.32
N PHE A 139 8.61 -14.12 0.69
CA PHE A 139 8.28 -14.68 -0.60
C PHE A 139 7.77 -13.60 -1.55
N ASP A 140 8.20 -13.65 -2.78
CA ASP A 140 7.66 -12.87 -3.90
C ASP A 140 7.75 -13.73 -5.17
N THR A 141 6.84 -13.53 -6.09
CA THR A 141 6.85 -14.23 -7.39
C THR A 141 7.99 -13.76 -8.30
N ARG A 142 8.57 -12.58 -8.01
CA ARG A 142 9.68 -11.99 -8.78
C ARG A 142 11.03 -12.38 -8.18
N PRO A 143 11.85 -13.19 -8.86
CA PRO A 143 13.17 -13.58 -8.36
C PRO A 143 14.13 -12.40 -8.13
N VAL A 144 13.97 -11.31 -8.91
CA VAL A 144 14.84 -10.13 -8.87
C VAL A 144 14.89 -9.45 -7.50
N VAL A 145 13.86 -9.64 -6.62
CA VAL A 145 13.83 -9.04 -5.28
C VAL A 145 14.59 -9.86 -4.22
N GLU A 146 15.09 -11.04 -4.56
CA GLU A 146 15.82 -11.93 -3.62
C GLU A 146 17.03 -11.23 -2.98
N GLU A 147 17.80 -10.47 -3.77
CA GLU A 147 18.97 -9.75 -3.25
C GLU A 147 18.57 -8.69 -2.23
N GLN A 148 17.48 -7.98 -2.48
CA GLN A 148 16.94 -6.97 -1.57
C GLN A 148 16.53 -7.61 -0.23
N VAL A 149 15.85 -8.77 -0.25
CA VAL A 149 15.49 -9.51 0.96
C VAL A 149 16.74 -9.93 1.75
N ARG A 150 17.73 -10.48 1.07
CA ARG A 150 19.00 -10.92 1.69
C ARG A 150 19.78 -9.75 2.27
N SER A 151 19.80 -8.60 1.61
CA SER A 151 20.48 -7.40 2.11
C SER A 151 19.89 -6.88 3.43
N LEU A 152 18.60 -7.13 3.69
CA LEU A 152 17.93 -6.83 4.95
C LEU A 152 18.14 -7.93 6.02
N GLY A 153 18.90 -8.97 5.71
CA GLY A 153 19.19 -10.07 6.64
C GLY A 153 18.04 -11.05 6.83
N ALA A 154 17.08 -11.08 5.88
CA ALA A 154 16.00 -12.05 5.85
C ALA A 154 16.31 -13.18 4.85
N LYS A 155 15.59 -14.29 4.97
CA LYS A 155 15.70 -15.43 4.07
C LYS A 155 14.63 -15.31 2.99
N PHE A 156 15.05 -15.33 1.73
CA PHE A 156 14.12 -15.45 0.61
C PHE A 156 13.68 -16.91 0.46
N VAL A 157 12.39 -17.12 0.41
CA VAL A 157 11.79 -18.44 0.24
C VAL A 157 11.62 -18.71 -1.24
N LYS A 158 12.20 -19.80 -1.71
CA LYS A 158 11.97 -20.33 -3.04
C LYS A 158 11.00 -21.48 -2.94
N ILE A 159 9.87 -21.35 -3.58
CA ILE A 159 8.93 -22.45 -3.77
C ILE A 159 9.19 -22.94 -5.19
N ASP A 160 9.63 -24.18 -5.31
CA ASP A 160 9.86 -24.78 -6.63
C ASP A 160 8.51 -25.07 -7.27
N ILE A 161 8.19 -24.25 -8.26
CA ILE A 161 6.96 -24.36 -9.07
C ILE A 161 7.29 -24.67 -10.54
N GLY A 162 8.55 -25.09 -10.80
CA GLY A 162 9.07 -25.31 -12.14
C GLY A 162 9.52 -24.01 -12.82
N GLU A 163 9.72 -24.05 -14.13
CA GLU A 163 10.15 -22.88 -14.91
C GLU A 163 9.03 -21.84 -14.98
N THR A 164 9.35 -20.61 -14.60
CA THR A 164 8.47 -19.44 -14.71
C THR A 164 9.07 -18.42 -15.65
N GLU A 165 8.22 -17.81 -16.47
CA GLU A 165 8.62 -16.73 -17.36
C GLU A 165 8.17 -15.39 -16.80
N GLU A 166 8.95 -14.34 -17.09
CA GLU A 166 8.59 -12.95 -16.78
C GLU A 166 8.01 -12.27 -18.02
N THR A 167 7.14 -11.30 -17.80
CA THR A 167 6.69 -10.39 -18.85
C THR A 167 7.74 -9.31 -19.08
N ASP A 168 7.76 -8.66 -20.25
CA ASP A 168 8.66 -7.55 -20.60
C ASP A 168 8.61 -6.37 -19.61
N GLN A 169 7.58 -6.31 -18.77
CA GLN A 169 7.38 -5.29 -17.73
C GLN A 169 7.82 -5.76 -16.33
N GLY A 170 8.45 -6.95 -16.19
CA GLY A 170 8.94 -7.48 -14.92
C GLY A 170 7.85 -8.05 -14.00
N TYR A 171 6.67 -8.38 -14.53
CA TYR A 171 5.63 -9.13 -13.82
C TYR A 171 5.76 -10.62 -14.15
N ALA A 172 5.45 -11.48 -13.17
CA ALA A 172 5.36 -12.91 -13.43
C ALA A 172 4.21 -13.20 -14.40
N LYS A 173 4.42 -14.11 -15.36
CA LYS A 173 3.32 -14.65 -16.18
C LYS A 173 2.34 -15.42 -15.32
N GLU A 174 1.10 -15.59 -15.81
CA GLU A 174 0.10 -16.42 -15.17
C GLU A 174 0.61 -17.84 -15.00
N LEU A 175 0.49 -18.38 -13.78
CA LEU A 175 0.90 -19.73 -13.44
C LEU A 175 -0.12 -20.75 -13.93
N SER A 176 0.33 -21.93 -14.33
CA SER A 176 -0.56 -23.07 -14.61
C SER A 176 -1.24 -23.56 -13.32
N GLU A 177 -2.35 -24.31 -13.45
CA GLU A 177 -3.07 -24.89 -12.31
C GLU A 177 -2.16 -25.77 -11.43
N ASP A 178 -1.26 -26.54 -12.04
CA ASP A 178 -0.31 -27.39 -11.30
C ASP A 178 0.74 -26.55 -10.57
N GLN A 179 1.26 -25.48 -11.18
CA GLN A 179 2.17 -24.52 -10.54
C GLN A 179 1.51 -23.81 -9.35
N ILE A 180 0.22 -23.44 -9.50
CA ILE A 180 -0.55 -22.82 -8.41
C ILE A 180 -0.67 -23.82 -7.24
N LYS A 181 -0.98 -25.09 -7.49
CA LYS A 181 -1.04 -26.12 -6.43
C LYS A 181 0.29 -26.33 -5.73
N MET A 182 1.40 -26.43 -6.48
CA MET A 182 2.74 -26.58 -5.92
C MET A 182 3.09 -25.37 -5.05
N GLN A 183 2.76 -24.16 -5.51
CA GLN A 183 2.93 -22.94 -4.76
C GLN A 183 2.12 -22.94 -3.46
N GLN A 184 0.86 -23.34 -3.51
CA GLN A 184 -0.04 -23.42 -2.35
C GLN A 184 0.47 -24.41 -1.31
N GLU A 185 0.92 -25.61 -1.72
CA GLU A 185 1.48 -26.62 -0.81
C GLU A 185 2.77 -26.11 -0.13
N GLY A 186 3.66 -25.49 -0.91
CA GLY A 186 4.87 -24.87 -0.39
C GLY A 186 4.59 -23.76 0.61
N MET A 187 3.62 -22.89 0.29
CA MET A 187 3.16 -21.80 1.16
C MET A 187 2.57 -22.35 2.46
N LYS A 188 1.69 -23.36 2.38
CA LYS A 188 1.05 -23.98 3.56
C LYS A 188 2.08 -24.49 4.58
N LYS A 189 3.14 -25.12 4.10
CA LYS A 189 4.23 -25.59 4.96
C LYS A 189 4.93 -24.44 5.69
N ILE A 190 5.12 -23.29 5.04
CA ILE A 190 5.76 -22.13 5.66
C ILE A 190 4.78 -21.47 6.65
N CYS A 191 3.51 -21.33 6.28
CA CYS A 191 2.46 -20.80 7.14
C CYS A 191 2.38 -21.58 8.46
N SER A 192 2.37 -22.91 8.40
CA SER A 192 2.30 -23.76 9.60
C SER A 192 3.48 -23.59 10.58
N GLN A 193 4.59 -23.03 10.13
CA GLN A 193 5.78 -22.78 10.92
C GLN A 193 5.94 -21.32 11.34
N SER A 194 5.04 -20.45 10.91
CA SER A 194 5.11 -19.01 11.14
C SER A 194 4.26 -18.60 12.33
N ASP A 195 4.78 -17.70 13.16
CA ASP A 195 4.04 -17.06 14.25
C ASP A 195 3.26 -15.84 13.72
N VAL A 196 3.82 -15.17 12.70
CA VAL A 196 3.21 -14.01 12.04
C VAL A 196 3.31 -14.15 10.52
N ILE A 197 2.22 -13.82 9.83
CA ILE A 197 2.20 -13.65 8.37
C ILE A 197 1.77 -12.21 8.08
N ILE A 198 2.47 -11.53 7.16
CA ILE A 198 2.08 -10.20 6.67
C ILE A 198 2.01 -10.28 5.14
N THR A 199 0.84 -9.97 4.58
CA THR A 199 0.62 -9.99 3.14
C THR A 199 0.51 -8.57 2.60
N THR A 200 1.25 -8.28 1.52
CA THR A 200 1.36 -6.94 0.94
C THR A 200 1.11 -6.91 -0.57
N ALA A 201 0.60 -8.01 -1.15
CA ALA A 201 0.44 -8.13 -2.58
C ALA A 201 -0.79 -7.33 -3.07
N GLN A 202 -0.53 -6.19 -3.68
CA GLN A 202 -1.55 -5.35 -4.30
C GLN A 202 -1.22 -5.15 -5.78
N VAL A 203 -2.26 -5.11 -6.62
CA VAL A 203 -2.17 -4.73 -8.01
C VAL A 203 -3.00 -3.46 -8.20
N PHE A 204 -2.38 -2.38 -8.65
CA PHE A 204 -3.05 -1.10 -8.80
C PHE A 204 -4.25 -1.22 -9.77
N GLY A 205 -5.42 -0.69 -9.35
CA GLY A 205 -6.65 -0.72 -10.15
C GLY A 205 -7.31 -2.09 -10.34
N ARG A 206 -6.84 -3.13 -9.63
CA ARG A 206 -7.43 -4.49 -9.69
C ARG A 206 -7.65 -5.05 -8.28
N PRO A 207 -8.57 -6.00 -8.12
CA PRO A 207 -8.72 -6.73 -6.86
C PRO A 207 -7.41 -7.43 -6.47
N ALA A 208 -7.11 -7.43 -5.18
CA ALA A 208 -5.95 -8.12 -4.64
C ALA A 208 -6.05 -9.64 -4.86
N PRO A 209 -4.96 -10.35 -5.21
CA PRO A 209 -4.98 -11.79 -5.36
C PRO A 209 -5.16 -12.47 -4.00
N ARG A 210 -5.98 -13.51 -3.95
CA ARG A 210 -6.06 -14.42 -2.78
C ARG A 210 -4.84 -15.31 -2.75
N ILE A 211 -4.01 -15.18 -1.71
CA ILE A 211 -2.74 -15.91 -1.59
C ILE A 211 -2.76 -16.86 -0.40
N ILE A 212 -3.32 -16.42 0.72
CA ILE A 212 -3.43 -17.22 1.95
C ILE A 212 -4.86 -17.74 2.04
N SER A 213 -5.01 -19.04 1.84
CA SER A 213 -6.29 -19.73 1.94
C SER A 213 -6.63 -20.05 3.40
N GLN A 214 -7.89 -20.37 3.65
CA GLN A 214 -8.36 -20.72 4.98
C GLN A 214 -7.61 -21.91 5.57
N ASP A 215 -7.31 -22.93 4.79
CA ASP A 215 -6.55 -24.11 5.22
C ASP A 215 -5.08 -23.83 5.54
N MET A 216 -4.49 -22.75 4.97
CA MET A 216 -3.18 -22.25 5.37
C MET A 216 -3.24 -21.56 6.73
N VAL A 217 -4.30 -20.78 6.99
CA VAL A 217 -4.54 -20.17 8.30
C VAL A 217 -4.77 -21.24 9.36
N GLU A 218 -5.57 -22.24 9.06
CA GLU A 218 -5.87 -23.37 9.96
C GLU A 218 -4.63 -24.23 10.27
N ALA A 219 -3.64 -24.22 9.39
CA ALA A 219 -2.38 -24.92 9.63
C ALA A 219 -1.43 -24.19 10.59
N MET A 220 -1.69 -22.92 10.91
CA MET A 220 -0.88 -22.11 11.84
C MET A 220 -1.12 -22.54 13.29
N GLN A 221 -0.17 -22.23 14.15
CA GLN A 221 -0.32 -22.51 15.58
C GLN A 221 -1.31 -21.52 16.23
N PRO A 222 -2.15 -21.97 17.20
CA PRO A 222 -2.98 -21.05 17.98
C PRO A 222 -2.14 -19.95 18.64
N GLY A 223 -2.66 -18.71 18.61
CA GLY A 223 -1.96 -17.51 19.07
C GLY A 223 -1.15 -16.81 17.98
N SER A 224 -1.08 -17.37 16.76
CA SER A 224 -0.47 -16.74 15.59
C SER A 224 -1.32 -15.59 15.05
N VAL A 225 -0.67 -14.71 14.28
CA VAL A 225 -1.29 -13.49 13.73
C VAL A 225 -1.06 -13.40 12.22
N VAL A 226 -2.10 -13.03 11.49
CA VAL A 226 -2.02 -12.72 10.05
C VAL A 226 -2.45 -11.28 9.85
N VAL A 227 -1.63 -10.46 9.18
CA VAL A 227 -1.98 -9.08 8.80
C VAL A 227 -2.17 -9.01 7.30
N ASP A 228 -3.39 -8.67 6.88
CA ASP A 228 -3.75 -8.47 5.49
C ASP A 228 -3.73 -6.98 5.15
N MET A 229 -2.66 -6.52 4.49
CA MET A 229 -2.51 -5.13 4.08
C MET A 229 -3.29 -4.79 2.79
N ALA A 230 -3.85 -5.79 2.12
CA ALA A 230 -4.60 -5.63 0.88
C ALA A 230 -6.13 -5.69 1.09
N VAL A 231 -6.59 -5.70 2.33
CA VAL A 231 -8.00 -5.94 2.69
C VAL A 231 -8.98 -4.99 1.98
N SER A 232 -8.62 -3.72 1.82
CA SER A 232 -9.44 -2.69 1.15
C SER A 232 -9.68 -2.96 -0.34
N THR A 233 -8.84 -3.77 -0.97
CA THR A 233 -8.93 -4.13 -2.40
C THR A 233 -9.34 -5.59 -2.61
N GLY A 234 -9.98 -6.21 -1.62
CA GLY A 234 -10.47 -7.58 -1.67
C GLY A 234 -9.69 -8.57 -0.81
N GLY A 235 -8.48 -8.21 -0.39
CA GLY A 235 -7.63 -8.96 0.56
C GLY A 235 -6.84 -10.10 -0.06
N ASN A 236 -5.67 -10.33 0.51
CA ASN A 236 -4.81 -11.47 0.20
C ASN A 236 -5.15 -12.72 1.03
N VAL A 237 -5.87 -12.55 2.14
CA VAL A 237 -6.15 -13.59 3.13
C VAL A 237 -7.63 -13.95 3.10
N GLU A 238 -7.92 -15.24 2.99
CA GLU A 238 -9.29 -15.71 3.07
C GLU A 238 -9.85 -15.48 4.49
N GLY A 239 -11.08 -14.97 4.57
CA GLY A 239 -11.73 -14.62 5.84
C GLY A 239 -11.30 -13.28 6.42
N SER A 240 -10.35 -12.56 5.82
CA SER A 240 -10.01 -11.19 6.18
C SER A 240 -11.18 -10.24 5.95
N LYS A 241 -11.43 -9.31 6.88
CA LYS A 241 -12.46 -8.29 6.80
C LYS A 241 -11.90 -6.91 7.06
N ASN A 242 -12.42 -5.94 6.31
CA ASN A 242 -11.96 -4.56 6.38
C ASN A 242 -12.19 -3.95 7.76
N ASP A 243 -11.13 -3.42 8.36
CA ASP A 243 -11.09 -2.79 9.69
C ASP A 243 -11.58 -3.68 10.83
N GLU A 244 -11.43 -5.01 10.69
CA GLU A 244 -11.79 -5.99 11.72
C GLU A 244 -10.61 -6.89 12.12
N TYR A 245 -10.69 -7.40 13.35
CA TYR A 245 -9.92 -8.52 13.87
C TYR A 245 -10.79 -9.76 13.85
N VAL A 246 -10.47 -10.71 12.98
CA VAL A 246 -11.22 -11.97 12.84
C VAL A 246 -10.45 -13.08 13.54
N PHE A 247 -11.14 -13.82 14.42
CA PHE A 247 -10.57 -15.00 15.09
C PHE A 247 -10.99 -16.26 14.36
N HIS A 248 -10.02 -17.05 13.94
CA HIS A 248 -10.25 -18.33 13.27
C HIS A 248 -9.27 -19.38 13.78
N ASN A 249 -9.78 -20.46 14.40
CA ASN A 249 -8.98 -21.57 14.98
C ASN A 249 -7.80 -21.12 15.87
N GLY A 250 -8.02 -20.08 16.69
CA GLY A 250 -6.98 -19.54 17.56
C GLY A 250 -5.97 -18.60 16.86
N VAL A 251 -6.12 -18.37 15.56
CA VAL A 251 -5.33 -17.40 14.79
C VAL A 251 -6.10 -16.09 14.68
N THR A 252 -5.42 -14.96 14.85
CA THR A 252 -5.99 -13.64 14.66
C THR A 252 -5.66 -13.12 13.26
N ILE A 253 -6.68 -12.84 12.45
CA ILE A 253 -6.53 -12.20 11.14
C ILE A 253 -6.89 -10.72 11.31
N ILE A 254 -5.98 -9.83 10.93
CA ILE A 254 -6.08 -8.38 11.06
C ILE A 254 -6.22 -7.77 9.67
N GLY A 255 -7.37 -7.15 9.39
CA GLY A 255 -7.61 -6.42 8.16
C GLY A 255 -7.71 -4.93 8.44
N MET A 256 -6.60 -4.19 8.32
CA MET A 256 -6.58 -2.73 8.52
C MET A 256 -6.43 -2.00 7.20
N SER A 257 -7.43 -1.20 6.85
CA SER A 257 -7.45 -0.42 5.60
C SER A 257 -6.53 0.80 5.63
N ASN A 258 -6.26 1.37 6.81
CA ASN A 258 -5.49 2.60 6.99
C ASN A 258 -4.30 2.42 7.93
N LEU A 259 -3.41 1.49 7.62
CA LEU A 259 -2.17 1.28 8.40
C LEU A 259 -1.28 2.53 8.53
N PRO A 260 -1.10 3.40 7.49
CA PRO A 260 -0.34 4.64 7.69
C PRO A 260 -0.94 5.57 8.74
N GLY A 261 -2.25 5.47 8.96
CA GLY A 261 -2.97 6.24 9.99
C GLY A 261 -2.53 5.93 11.42
N GLU A 262 -1.95 4.76 11.67
CA GLU A 262 -1.38 4.40 12.98
C GLU A 262 -0.14 5.24 13.34
N VAL A 263 0.48 5.85 12.34
CA VAL A 263 1.60 6.82 12.49
C VAL A 263 1.24 8.13 11.80
N ALA A 264 0.03 8.63 12.05
CA ALA A 264 -0.61 9.73 11.34
C ALA A 264 0.25 11.00 11.22
N LYS A 265 1.07 11.31 12.24
CA LYS A 265 1.96 12.48 12.20
C LYS A 265 2.97 12.36 11.07
N ASP A 266 3.68 11.23 11.02
CA ASP A 266 4.72 10.99 10.01
C ASP A 266 4.09 10.79 8.63
N ALA A 267 2.97 10.07 8.56
CA ALA A 267 2.20 9.87 7.33
C ALA A 267 1.76 11.20 6.70
N SER A 268 1.20 12.10 7.51
CA SER A 268 0.79 13.44 7.05
C SER A 268 1.99 14.30 6.63
N GLN A 269 3.11 14.21 7.35
CA GLN A 269 4.32 14.97 7.03
C GLN A 269 4.90 14.55 5.68
N VAL A 270 5.08 13.24 5.44
CA VAL A 270 5.66 12.78 4.17
C VAL A 270 4.70 12.95 3.00
N PHE A 271 3.39 12.79 3.22
CA PHE A 271 2.38 13.10 2.20
C PHE A 271 2.39 14.58 1.82
N GLY A 272 2.45 15.47 2.82
CA GLY A 272 2.60 16.90 2.61
C GLY A 272 3.87 17.24 1.82
N SER A 273 4.98 16.55 2.08
CA SER A 273 6.22 16.71 1.31
C SER A 273 6.07 16.23 -0.13
N ASN A 274 5.35 15.12 -0.38
CA ASN A 274 5.08 14.66 -1.75
C ASN A 274 4.27 15.72 -2.54
N ILE A 275 3.21 16.28 -1.92
CA ILE A 275 2.41 17.35 -2.54
C ILE A 275 3.25 18.61 -2.75
N PHE A 276 4.05 19.02 -1.78
CA PHE A 276 4.93 20.19 -1.90
C PHE A 276 5.88 20.05 -3.09
N ASN A 277 6.53 18.88 -3.22
CA ASN A 277 7.42 18.60 -4.35
C ASN A 277 6.68 18.63 -5.70
N MET A 278 5.42 18.19 -5.74
CA MET A 278 4.57 18.28 -6.93
C MET A 278 4.30 19.75 -7.29
N ILE A 279 3.90 20.54 -6.33
CA ILE A 279 3.62 21.96 -6.53
C ILE A 279 4.90 22.70 -6.95
N GLU A 280 6.02 22.46 -6.26
CA GLU A 280 7.30 23.12 -6.53
C GLU A 280 7.81 22.84 -7.94
N GLU A 281 7.68 21.61 -8.43
CA GLU A 281 8.14 21.20 -9.77
C GLU A 281 7.43 21.97 -10.89
N PHE A 282 6.14 22.26 -10.72
CA PHE A 282 5.30 22.87 -11.75
C PHE A 282 4.89 24.32 -11.43
N TRP A 283 5.52 24.94 -10.40
CA TRP A 283 5.21 26.29 -10.01
C TRP A 283 5.78 27.31 -10.98
N ASP A 284 4.90 28.13 -11.57
CA ASP A 284 5.27 29.29 -12.36
C ASP A 284 5.30 30.55 -11.45
N SER A 285 6.51 31.04 -11.14
CA SER A 285 6.71 32.18 -10.24
C SER A 285 6.20 33.52 -10.82
N GLU A 286 6.15 33.66 -12.15
CA GLU A 286 5.66 34.88 -12.81
C GLU A 286 4.14 34.92 -12.76
N LYS A 287 3.48 33.79 -13.07
CA LYS A 287 2.03 33.66 -13.04
C LYS A 287 1.48 33.39 -11.64
N LYS A 288 2.33 33.05 -10.69
CA LYS A 288 1.96 32.63 -9.31
C LYS A 288 0.91 31.51 -9.31
N SER A 289 1.08 30.52 -10.18
CA SER A 289 0.17 29.41 -10.35
C SER A 289 0.92 28.14 -10.77
N ILE A 290 0.25 26.99 -10.68
CA ILE A 290 0.76 25.74 -11.25
C ILE A 290 0.63 25.81 -12.77
N ASN A 291 1.72 25.51 -13.48
CA ASN A 291 1.70 25.40 -14.94
C ASN A 291 1.21 23.99 -15.32
N PHE A 292 0.00 23.88 -15.87
CA PHE A 292 -0.58 22.62 -16.35
C PHE A 292 -0.16 22.34 -17.80
N ASP A 293 1.13 22.01 -18.00
CA ASP A 293 1.60 21.46 -19.27
C ASP A 293 1.23 19.97 -19.35
N LEU A 294 0.11 19.65 -20.00
CA LEU A 294 -0.40 18.29 -20.13
C LEU A 294 0.44 17.41 -21.09
N GLU A 295 1.43 17.96 -21.76
CA GLU A 295 2.41 17.19 -22.53
C GLU A 295 3.54 16.67 -21.63
N ASP A 296 3.75 17.26 -20.44
CA ASP A 296 4.67 16.72 -19.44
C ASP A 296 4.20 15.36 -18.94
N GLU A 297 5.10 14.35 -18.95
CA GLU A 297 4.77 12.97 -18.62
C GLU A 297 4.21 12.78 -17.20
N ILE A 298 4.62 13.63 -16.23
CA ILE A 298 4.11 13.57 -14.86
C ILE A 298 2.67 14.08 -14.82
N LEU A 299 2.43 15.29 -15.34
CA LEU A 299 1.09 15.89 -15.33
C LEU A 299 0.11 15.10 -16.21
N LYS A 300 0.57 14.61 -17.36
CA LYS A 300 -0.22 13.72 -18.22
C LYS A 300 -0.67 12.46 -17.50
N GLY A 301 0.18 11.93 -16.62
CA GLY A 301 -0.14 10.75 -15.81
C GLY A 301 -1.12 11.03 -14.68
N CYS A 302 -0.97 12.14 -13.96
CA CYS A 302 -1.67 12.37 -12.67
C CYS A 302 -2.74 13.46 -12.68
N VAL A 303 -2.82 14.35 -13.68
CA VAL A 303 -3.92 15.31 -13.82
C VAL A 303 -5.15 14.56 -14.33
N ILE A 304 -6.25 14.64 -13.59
CA ILE A 304 -7.49 13.92 -13.91
C ILE A 304 -8.46 14.86 -14.61
N THR A 305 -8.71 16.03 -14.01
CA THR A 305 -9.61 17.04 -14.57
C THR A 305 -8.88 18.36 -14.73
N HIS A 306 -9.17 19.09 -15.81
CA HIS A 306 -8.64 20.43 -16.05
C HIS A 306 -9.59 21.20 -16.96
N GLN A 307 -9.82 22.49 -16.67
CA GLN A 307 -10.66 23.41 -17.46
C GLN A 307 -12.05 22.82 -17.83
N GLY A 308 -12.70 22.18 -16.87
CA GLY A 308 -14.04 21.64 -17.04
C GLY A 308 -14.13 20.30 -17.78
N SER A 309 -13.01 19.65 -18.03
CA SER A 309 -12.95 18.39 -18.77
C SER A 309 -12.12 17.32 -18.05
N ILE A 310 -12.44 16.05 -18.28
CA ILE A 310 -11.59 14.92 -17.89
C ILE A 310 -10.48 14.83 -18.93
N VAL A 311 -9.23 15.05 -18.52
CA VAL A 311 -8.08 15.13 -19.44
C VAL A 311 -7.24 13.86 -19.43
N ASN A 312 -7.34 13.03 -18.39
CA ASN A 312 -6.59 11.79 -18.27
C ASN A 312 -7.19 10.68 -19.14
N GLU A 313 -6.42 10.19 -20.13
CA GLU A 313 -6.88 9.17 -21.08
C GLU A 313 -7.19 7.81 -20.42
N SER A 314 -6.52 7.46 -19.33
CA SER A 314 -6.73 6.18 -18.65
C SER A 314 -8.00 6.17 -17.77
N VAL A 315 -8.61 7.34 -17.53
CA VAL A 315 -9.78 7.52 -16.65
C VAL A 315 -11.06 7.81 -17.46
N LYS A 316 -10.95 8.29 -18.69
CA LYS A 316 -12.07 8.51 -19.63
C LYS A 316 -12.86 7.19 -19.91
#